data_8ddf217257a6c210aee517e64231a6f2
#
_entry.id   8ddf217257a6c210aee517e64231a6f2
#
_cell.length_a   1.000
_cell.length_b   1.000
_cell.length_c   1.000
_cell.angle_alpha   90.00
_cell.angle_beta   90.00
_cell.angle_gamma   90.00
#
_symmetry.space_group_name_H-M   'P 1'
#
loop_
_entity.id
_entity.type
_entity.pdbx_description
1 polymer ?
#
loop_
_entity_poly.entity_id
_entity_poly.type
_entity_poly.pdbx_seq_one_letter_code
_entity_poly.pdbx_strand_id
1 'polypeptide(L)'
;MMNTYEITMVTKATVNDYFSGGYNYESDIVRIKADNKDQAKEIATKKNADFIVVKVEDVKEIEAREKAVANAIAKNNERKAKAQATRKANEEKKACEMGMTVEEYRKYKAIMSRKTKAENEIAKMQQQIYYAQKKIAKYEKEIAKMTK
;
A
#
# COMPACT_ATOMS: atom_id res chain seq x y z
N MET A 1 14.49 -37.24 11.26
CA MET A 1 15.41 -36.29 10.61
C MET A 1 15.28 -34.94 11.32
N MET A 2 16.33 -34.46 11.97
CA MET A 2 16.26 -33.19 12.74
C MET A 2 16.15 -31.99 11.79
N ASN A 3 15.14 -31.16 11.97
CA ASN A 3 15.00 -29.86 11.33
C ASN A 3 15.56 -28.76 12.24
N THR A 4 15.84 -27.60 11.65
CA THR A 4 16.23 -26.41 12.42
C THR A 4 15.01 -25.50 12.55
N TYR A 5 14.67 -25.15 13.77
CA TYR A 5 13.57 -24.25 14.10
C TYR A 5 14.11 -22.92 14.61
N GLU A 6 13.54 -21.84 14.13
CA GLU A 6 13.74 -20.50 14.67
C GLU A 6 12.63 -20.22 15.69
N ILE A 7 13.02 -19.85 16.89
CA ILE A 7 12.11 -19.67 18.02
C ILE A 7 12.24 -18.25 18.51
N THR A 8 11.14 -17.51 18.42
CA THR A 8 11.02 -16.18 19.00
C THR A 8 10.52 -16.32 20.44
N MET A 9 11.22 -15.71 21.35
CA MET A 9 10.90 -15.70 22.77
C MET A 9 10.80 -14.27 23.26
N VAL A 10 9.92 -14.03 24.23
CA VAL A 10 9.73 -12.72 24.86
C VAL A 10 9.88 -12.90 26.38
N THR A 11 10.50 -11.93 27.06
CA THR A 11 10.66 -11.99 28.52
C THR A 11 9.29 -12.03 29.21
N LYS A 12 9.21 -12.78 30.30
CA LYS A 12 7.97 -12.87 31.11
C LYS A 12 7.52 -11.49 31.59
N ALA A 13 8.45 -10.59 31.85
CA ALA A 13 8.18 -9.24 32.32
C ALA A 13 7.44 -8.37 31.29
N THR A 14 7.71 -8.58 29.99
CA THR A 14 7.20 -7.72 28.90
C THR A 14 6.23 -8.43 27.94
N VAL A 15 5.90 -9.69 28.22
CA VAL A 15 5.05 -10.52 27.32
C VAL A 15 3.66 -9.95 27.10
N ASN A 16 3.09 -9.28 28.10
CA ASN A 16 1.79 -8.63 27.96
C ASN A 16 1.81 -7.48 26.95
N ASP A 17 2.91 -6.72 26.90
CA ASP A 17 3.08 -5.66 25.92
C ASP A 17 3.18 -6.23 24.50
N TYR A 18 3.90 -7.34 24.32
CA TYR A 18 3.95 -8.06 23.05
C TYR A 18 2.55 -8.48 22.55
N PHE A 19 1.74 -9.12 23.41
CA PHE A 19 0.40 -9.59 23.00
C PHE A 19 -0.62 -8.47 22.84
N SER A 20 -0.42 -7.31 23.46
CA SER A 20 -1.26 -6.12 23.25
C SER A 20 -0.90 -5.30 22.00
N GLY A 21 0.17 -5.70 21.28
CA GLY A 21 0.66 -4.97 20.10
C GLY A 21 1.52 -3.75 20.44
N GLY A 22 1.99 -3.66 21.69
CA GLY A 22 2.95 -2.64 22.13
C GLY A 22 4.35 -2.84 21.53
N TYR A 23 5.23 -1.88 21.74
CA TYR A 23 6.60 -1.89 21.21
C TYR A 23 7.67 -2.02 22.31
N ASN A 24 7.28 -2.04 23.59
CA ASN A 24 8.20 -2.05 24.74
C ASN A 24 8.41 -3.46 25.28
N TYR A 25 8.70 -4.43 24.42
CA TYR A 25 9.00 -5.80 24.84
C TYR A 25 10.42 -6.18 24.47
N GLU A 26 11.03 -7.00 25.32
CA GLU A 26 12.33 -7.61 25.07
C GLU A 26 12.12 -8.99 24.43
N SER A 27 12.69 -9.19 23.26
CA SER A 27 12.62 -10.45 22.53
C SER A 27 14.00 -10.98 22.20
N ASP A 28 14.10 -12.31 22.14
CA ASP A 28 15.27 -13.02 21.66
C ASP A 28 14.86 -14.06 20.62
N ILE A 29 15.78 -14.37 19.71
CA ILE A 29 15.59 -15.34 18.65
C ILE A 29 16.69 -16.38 18.73
N VAL A 30 16.30 -17.63 18.94
CA VAL A 30 17.23 -18.74 19.00
C VAL A 30 16.92 -19.79 17.92
N ARG A 31 17.95 -20.46 17.42
CA ARG A 31 17.81 -21.58 16.49
C ARG A 31 18.12 -22.89 17.19
N ILE A 32 17.18 -23.83 17.10
CA ILE A 32 17.25 -25.13 17.77
C ILE A 32 17.01 -26.24 16.74
N LYS A 33 17.83 -27.29 16.81
CA LYS A 33 17.61 -28.53 16.06
C LYS A 33 16.73 -29.45 16.86
N ALA A 34 15.63 -29.92 16.26
CA ALA A 34 14.68 -30.82 16.88
C ALA A 34 13.95 -31.67 15.82
N ASP A 35 13.27 -32.72 16.23
CA ASP A 35 12.50 -33.58 15.32
C ASP A 35 11.16 -32.94 14.94
N ASN A 36 10.60 -32.10 15.82
CA ASN A 36 9.35 -31.38 15.58
C ASN A 36 9.30 -30.04 16.36
N LYS A 37 8.27 -29.22 16.07
CA LYS A 37 8.06 -27.91 16.66
C LYS A 37 7.87 -27.97 18.19
N ASP A 38 7.19 -28.99 18.70
CA ASP A 38 6.92 -29.14 20.14
C ASP A 38 8.19 -29.43 20.91
N GLN A 39 9.03 -30.31 20.40
CA GLN A 39 10.35 -30.60 20.98
C GLN A 39 11.25 -29.36 20.94
N ALA A 40 11.25 -28.61 19.84
CA ALA A 40 12.01 -27.37 19.74
C ALA A 40 11.55 -26.35 20.80
N LYS A 41 10.24 -26.20 20.98
CA LYS A 41 9.63 -25.34 22.00
C LYS A 41 10.04 -25.78 23.41
N GLU A 42 9.98 -27.07 23.70
CA GLU A 42 10.34 -27.63 24.99
C GLU A 42 11.81 -27.35 25.32
N ILE A 43 12.73 -27.58 24.37
CA ILE A 43 14.16 -27.30 24.53
C ILE A 43 14.40 -25.81 24.79
N ALA A 44 13.72 -24.93 24.03
CA ALA A 44 13.84 -23.48 24.24
C ALA A 44 13.38 -23.05 25.63
N THR A 45 12.22 -23.52 26.06
CA THR A 45 11.65 -23.22 27.38
C THR A 45 12.55 -23.69 28.51
N LYS A 46 13.14 -24.89 28.41
CA LYS A 46 14.06 -25.43 29.43
C LYS A 46 15.37 -24.63 29.53
N LYS A 47 15.85 -24.11 28.40
CA LYS A 47 17.12 -23.35 28.37
C LYS A 47 16.96 -21.89 28.79
N ASN A 48 15.77 -21.34 28.68
CA ASN A 48 15.51 -19.90 28.85
C ASN A 48 14.32 -19.69 29.79
N ALA A 49 14.51 -19.94 31.09
CA ALA A 49 13.44 -19.94 32.08
C ALA A 49 12.73 -18.59 32.26
N ASP A 50 13.37 -17.48 31.92
CA ASP A 50 12.82 -16.11 32.04
C ASP A 50 12.04 -15.66 30.80
N PHE A 51 12.02 -16.50 29.77
CA PHE A 51 11.34 -16.22 28.50
C PHE A 51 10.11 -17.08 28.28
N ILE A 52 9.19 -16.57 27.48
CA ILE A 52 8.04 -17.30 26.97
C ILE A 52 8.20 -17.45 25.46
N VAL A 53 8.06 -18.67 24.97
CA VAL A 53 8.07 -18.95 23.53
C VAL A 53 6.77 -18.43 22.92
N VAL A 54 6.87 -17.46 22.02
CA VAL A 54 5.72 -16.85 21.34
C VAL A 54 5.56 -17.33 19.90
N LYS A 55 6.65 -17.79 19.27
CA LYS A 55 6.63 -18.28 17.89
C LYS A 55 7.68 -19.36 17.67
N VAL A 56 7.33 -20.38 16.87
CA VAL A 56 8.23 -21.46 16.42
C VAL A 56 8.00 -21.67 14.92
N GLU A 57 9.05 -21.44 14.14
CA GLU A 57 9.00 -21.59 12.67
C GLU A 57 10.11 -22.52 12.19
N ASP A 58 9.84 -23.31 11.16
CA ASP A 58 10.88 -24.09 10.47
C ASP A 58 11.73 -23.14 9.61
N VAL A 59 13.03 -23.18 9.77
CA VAL A 59 13.97 -22.31 9.03
C VAL A 59 13.82 -22.49 7.52
N LYS A 60 13.53 -23.70 7.03
CA LYS A 60 13.29 -23.94 5.61
C LYS A 60 12.03 -23.24 5.11
N GLU A 61 10.96 -23.17 5.94
CA GLU A 61 9.74 -22.45 5.60
C GLU A 61 10.00 -20.94 5.55
N ILE A 62 10.82 -20.40 6.47
CA ILE A 62 11.24 -18.99 6.48
C ILE A 62 12.03 -18.66 5.21
N GLU A 63 13.07 -19.44 4.91
CA GLU A 63 13.91 -19.24 3.73
C GLU A 63 13.11 -19.33 2.41
N ALA A 64 12.18 -20.29 2.33
CA ALA A 64 11.31 -20.43 1.16
C ALA A 64 10.38 -19.20 0.99
N ARG A 65 9.85 -18.66 2.09
CA ARG A 65 9.02 -17.45 2.09
C ARG A 65 9.82 -16.22 1.69
N GLU A 66 11.00 -16.03 2.28
CA GLU A 66 11.89 -14.92 1.93
C GLU A 66 12.29 -14.94 0.45
N LYS A 67 12.63 -16.11 -0.06
CA LYS A 67 12.93 -16.30 -1.49
C LYS A 67 11.73 -15.98 -2.38
N ALA A 68 10.53 -16.40 -1.99
CA ALA A 68 9.30 -16.08 -2.73
C ALA A 68 9.02 -14.57 -2.74
N VAL A 69 9.20 -13.90 -1.60
CA VAL A 69 9.05 -12.44 -1.48
C VAL A 69 10.09 -11.71 -2.33
N ALA A 70 11.36 -12.12 -2.26
CA ALA A 70 12.43 -11.53 -3.08
C ALA A 70 12.14 -11.67 -4.59
N ASN A 71 11.68 -12.84 -5.03
CA ASN A 71 11.29 -13.09 -6.41
C ASN A 71 10.09 -12.22 -6.83
N ALA A 72 9.10 -12.05 -5.97
CA ALA A 72 7.94 -11.19 -6.23
C ALA A 72 8.34 -9.72 -6.37
N ILE A 73 9.23 -9.23 -5.50
CA ILE A 73 9.79 -7.87 -5.57
C ILE A 73 10.57 -7.67 -6.87
N ALA A 74 11.46 -8.62 -7.23
CA ALA A 74 12.23 -8.55 -8.47
C ALA A 74 11.33 -8.47 -9.70
N LYS A 75 10.30 -9.34 -9.77
CA LYS A 75 9.31 -9.35 -10.86
C LYS A 75 8.50 -8.05 -10.94
N ASN A 76 8.14 -7.48 -9.80
CA ASN A 76 7.43 -6.20 -9.75
C ASN A 76 8.32 -5.04 -10.24
N ASN A 77 9.60 -5.04 -9.85
CA ASN A 77 10.57 -4.03 -10.30
C ASN A 77 10.81 -4.12 -11.81
N GLU A 78 10.91 -5.33 -12.36
CA GLU A 78 11.01 -5.54 -13.81
C GLU A 78 9.78 -5.02 -14.56
N ARG A 79 8.56 -5.29 -14.05
CA ARG A 79 7.32 -4.76 -14.63
C ARG A 79 7.29 -3.23 -14.60
N LYS A 80 7.70 -2.62 -13.49
CA LYS A 80 7.78 -1.15 -13.36
C LYS A 80 8.79 -0.57 -14.36
N ALA A 81 9.95 -1.18 -14.50
CA ALA A 81 10.98 -0.74 -15.45
C ALA A 81 10.48 -0.82 -16.90
N LYS A 82 9.83 -1.93 -17.30
CA LYS A 82 9.22 -2.08 -18.63
C LYS A 82 8.13 -1.05 -18.88
N ALA A 83 7.25 -0.81 -17.91
CA ALA A 83 6.19 0.20 -18.02
C ALA A 83 6.76 1.61 -18.16
N GLN A 84 7.84 1.91 -17.43
CA GLN A 84 8.52 3.20 -17.52
C GLN A 84 9.20 3.42 -18.88
N ALA A 85 9.88 2.38 -19.41
CA ALA A 85 10.47 2.42 -20.74
C ALA A 85 9.40 2.63 -21.83
N THR A 86 8.28 1.91 -21.76
CA THR A 86 7.16 2.08 -22.69
C THR A 86 6.57 3.48 -22.63
N ARG A 87 6.38 4.04 -21.44
CA ARG A 87 5.90 5.42 -21.28
C ARG A 87 6.85 6.44 -21.89
N LYS A 88 8.16 6.26 -21.66
CA LYS A 88 9.18 7.14 -22.22
C LYS A 88 9.19 7.09 -23.74
N ALA A 89 9.18 5.89 -24.33
CA ALA A 89 9.13 5.71 -25.78
C ALA A 89 7.85 6.32 -26.40
N ASN A 90 6.71 6.17 -25.74
CA ASN A 90 5.45 6.78 -26.20
C ASN A 90 5.47 8.32 -26.11
N GLU A 91 6.11 8.88 -25.07
CA GLU A 91 6.29 10.33 -24.96
C GLU A 91 7.21 10.86 -26.05
N GLU A 92 8.32 10.20 -26.31
CA GLU A 92 9.27 10.55 -27.39
C GLU A 92 8.58 10.51 -28.76
N LYS A 93 7.82 9.45 -29.04
CA LYS A 93 7.07 9.31 -30.28
C LYS A 93 6.06 10.46 -30.47
N LYS A 94 5.25 10.75 -29.46
CA LYS A 94 4.25 11.82 -29.51
C LYS A 94 4.88 13.21 -29.61
N ALA A 95 5.99 13.45 -28.93
CA ALA A 95 6.73 14.70 -29.06
C ALA A 95 7.23 14.88 -30.50
N CYS A 96 7.79 13.85 -31.10
CA CYS A 96 8.24 13.86 -32.50
C CYS A 96 7.09 14.12 -33.48
N GLU A 97 5.95 13.43 -33.29
CA GLU A 97 4.75 13.63 -34.12
C GLU A 97 4.22 15.07 -34.08
N MET A 98 4.43 15.77 -32.98
CA MET A 98 4.03 17.17 -32.79
C MET A 98 5.14 18.19 -33.12
N GLY A 99 6.31 17.72 -33.57
CA GLY A 99 7.47 18.59 -33.86
C GLY A 99 8.04 19.27 -32.60
N MET A 100 7.89 18.66 -31.43
CA MET A 100 8.31 19.20 -30.13
C MET A 100 9.45 18.35 -29.55
N THR A 101 10.23 18.96 -28.68
CA THR A 101 11.10 18.21 -27.78
C THR A 101 10.26 17.48 -26.71
N VAL A 102 10.78 16.44 -26.08
CA VAL A 102 10.09 15.71 -25.01
C VAL A 102 9.73 16.64 -23.83
N GLU A 103 10.59 17.61 -23.55
CA GLU A 103 10.35 18.59 -22.48
C GLU A 103 9.20 19.56 -22.84
N GLU A 104 9.17 20.05 -24.03
CA GLU A 104 8.06 20.90 -24.52
C GLU A 104 6.75 20.12 -24.56
N TYR A 105 6.78 18.87 -24.99
CA TYR A 105 5.60 18.00 -24.96
C TYR A 105 5.08 17.76 -23.55
N ARG A 106 5.96 17.60 -22.54
CA ARG A 106 5.53 17.49 -21.14
C ARG A 106 4.90 18.76 -20.63
N LYS A 107 5.45 19.93 -20.96
CA LYS A 107 4.87 21.24 -20.62
C LYS A 107 3.49 21.41 -21.29
N TYR A 108 3.40 21.10 -22.57
CA TYR A 108 2.12 21.12 -23.32
C TYR A 108 1.07 20.24 -22.66
N LYS A 109 1.41 19.02 -22.35
CA LYS A 109 0.51 18.04 -21.70
C LYS A 109 0.03 18.51 -20.32
N ALA A 110 0.92 19.16 -19.54
CA ALA A 110 0.56 19.76 -18.25
C ALA A 110 -0.43 20.92 -18.41
N ILE A 111 -0.24 21.78 -19.41
CA ILE A 111 -1.15 22.89 -19.73
C ILE A 111 -2.50 22.35 -20.18
N MET A 112 -2.52 21.37 -21.09
CA MET A 112 -3.77 20.74 -21.56
C MET A 112 -4.54 20.08 -20.42
N SER A 113 -3.86 19.42 -19.49
CA SER A 113 -4.51 18.85 -18.29
C SER A 113 -5.14 19.92 -17.39
N ARG A 114 -4.48 21.06 -17.21
CA ARG A 114 -5.04 22.22 -16.46
C ARG A 114 -6.26 22.82 -17.18
N LYS A 115 -6.16 22.99 -18.51
CA LYS A 115 -7.28 23.45 -19.34
C LYS A 115 -8.51 22.55 -19.17
N THR A 116 -8.34 21.25 -19.35
CA THR A 116 -9.46 20.28 -19.20
C THR A 116 -10.08 20.30 -17.79
N LYS A 117 -9.25 20.48 -16.75
CA LYS A 117 -9.77 20.63 -15.37
C LYS A 117 -10.64 21.88 -15.24
N ALA A 118 -10.17 23.02 -15.76
CA ALA A 118 -10.92 24.28 -15.73
C ALA A 118 -12.24 24.18 -16.51
N GLU A 119 -12.22 23.54 -17.68
CA GLU A 119 -13.42 23.29 -18.48
C GLU A 119 -14.44 22.42 -17.72
N ASN A 120 -13.97 21.38 -17.03
CA ASN A 120 -14.83 20.52 -16.20
C ASN A 120 -15.41 21.28 -14.98
N GLU A 121 -14.66 22.20 -14.39
CA GLU A 121 -15.14 23.05 -13.29
C GLU A 121 -16.24 24.00 -13.80
N ILE A 122 -16.03 24.63 -14.95
CA ILE A 122 -17.05 25.47 -15.59
C ILE A 122 -18.33 24.68 -15.84
N ALA A 123 -18.22 23.48 -16.40
CA ALA A 123 -19.39 22.63 -16.64
C ALA A 123 -20.16 22.30 -15.36
N LYS A 124 -19.44 21.99 -14.26
CA LYS A 124 -20.06 21.78 -12.95
C LYS A 124 -20.77 23.01 -12.41
N MET A 125 -20.16 24.19 -12.54
CA MET A 125 -20.76 25.46 -12.11
C MET A 125 -22.02 25.77 -12.95
N GLN A 126 -21.99 25.56 -14.23
CA GLN A 126 -23.15 25.74 -15.10
C GLN A 126 -24.32 24.83 -14.69
N GLN A 127 -24.05 23.60 -14.33
CA GLN A 127 -25.04 22.67 -13.82
C GLN A 127 -25.62 23.14 -12.47
N GLN A 128 -24.80 23.67 -11.58
CA GLN A 128 -25.26 24.23 -10.29
C GLN A 128 -26.16 25.47 -10.53
N ILE A 129 -25.77 26.36 -11.43
CA ILE A 129 -26.56 27.52 -11.82
C ILE A 129 -27.94 27.09 -12.36
N TYR A 130 -27.96 26.10 -13.24
CA TYR A 130 -29.23 25.57 -13.77
C TYR A 130 -30.17 25.06 -12.67
N TYR A 131 -29.66 24.31 -11.70
CA TYR A 131 -30.47 23.84 -10.57
C TYR A 131 -30.92 24.98 -9.65
N ALA A 132 -30.08 25.99 -9.42
CA ALA A 132 -30.45 27.16 -8.64
C ALA A 132 -31.57 27.96 -9.34
N GLN A 133 -31.49 28.17 -10.63
CA GLN A 133 -32.53 28.83 -11.42
C GLN A 133 -33.87 28.07 -11.38
N LYS A 134 -33.83 26.72 -11.43
CA LYS A 134 -35.05 25.91 -11.26
C LYS A 134 -35.68 26.10 -9.87
N LYS A 135 -34.86 26.19 -8.82
CA LYS A 135 -35.37 26.46 -7.45
C LYS A 135 -36.02 27.84 -7.36
N ILE A 136 -35.37 28.86 -7.92
CA ILE A 136 -35.90 30.24 -7.94
C ILE A 136 -37.28 30.25 -8.64
N ALA A 137 -37.36 29.68 -9.83
CA ALA A 137 -38.63 29.63 -10.58
C ALA A 137 -39.77 28.89 -9.79
N LYS A 138 -39.39 27.89 -8.96
CA LYS A 138 -40.37 27.23 -8.07
C LYS A 138 -40.86 28.17 -6.99
N TYR A 139 -39.93 28.87 -6.31
CA TYR A 139 -40.31 29.83 -5.26
C TYR A 139 -41.12 31.02 -5.79
N GLU A 140 -40.80 31.55 -6.96
CA GLU A 140 -41.59 32.59 -7.60
C GLU A 140 -43.05 32.17 -7.87
N LYS A 141 -43.24 30.90 -8.27
CA LYS A 141 -44.60 30.33 -8.44
C LYS A 141 -45.35 30.17 -7.12
N GLU A 142 -44.62 29.82 -6.05
CA GLU A 142 -45.23 29.72 -4.69
C GLU A 142 -45.61 31.10 -4.18
N ILE A 143 -44.77 32.11 -4.30
CA ILE A 143 -45.04 33.49 -3.93
C ILE A 143 -46.25 34.03 -4.69
N ALA A 144 -46.32 33.81 -6.03
CA ALA A 144 -47.45 34.27 -6.85
C ALA A 144 -48.79 33.63 -6.45
N LYS A 145 -48.81 32.47 -5.81
CA LYS A 145 -50.03 31.84 -5.25
C LYS A 145 -50.45 32.45 -3.92
N MET A 146 -49.50 33.00 -3.14
CA MET A 146 -49.77 33.60 -1.83
C MET A 146 -50.22 35.05 -1.95
N THR A 147 -49.96 35.70 -3.05
CA THR A 147 -50.32 37.13 -3.31
C THR A 147 -51.64 37.31 -4.10
N LYS A 148 -52.36 36.22 -4.31
CA LYS A 148 -53.72 36.23 -4.83
C LYS A 148 -54.73 36.02 -3.73
#